data_243929faac12f95a5294f165212b7b6f
#
_entry.id   243929faac12f95a5294f165212b7b6f
#
_cell.length_a   1.000
_cell.length_b   1.000
_cell.length_c   1.000
_cell.angle_alpha   90.00
_cell.angle_beta   90.00
_cell.angle_gamma   90.00
#
_symmetry.space_group_name_H-M   'P 1'
#
loop_
_entity.id
_entity.type
_entity.pdbx_description
1 polymer ?
#
loop_
_entity_poly.entity_id
_entity_poly.type
_entity_poly.pdbx_seq_one_letter_code
_entity_poly.pdbx_strand_id
1 'polypeptide(L)'
;DFVSFIGPSGCGKTTLLRAIAALEIPTKGNLSVNSKSPDSARIDREYGYVFQAAGLYPWRTVEGNIRLPLEIMGYSQAEKKERIQKVIELVELKGFEKKFPWQLSGGMQQRASIARALAFDANILLMDEPFGALDEIVRDRLNSELLDLWRQTKKTICFVTHSIPEAVFLSTKIVVMSPRPGRITDIIDSTLPPNRD
;
A
#
# COMPACT_ATOMS: atom_id res chain seq x y z
N ASP A 1 -4.76 4.57 11.45
CA ASP A 1 -5.70 5.24 10.53
C ASP A 1 -5.61 4.67 9.13
N PHE A 2 -6.74 4.68 8.42
CA PHE A 2 -6.80 4.46 6.99
C PHE A 2 -7.17 5.78 6.31
N VAL A 3 -6.22 6.41 5.61
CA VAL A 3 -6.38 7.73 5.02
C VAL A 3 -6.40 7.60 3.49
N SER A 4 -7.54 7.92 2.86
CA SER A 4 -7.63 7.95 1.40
C SER A 4 -7.47 9.36 0.85
N PHE A 5 -6.74 9.48 -0.24
CA PHE A 5 -6.60 10.69 -1.04
C PHE A 5 -7.42 10.52 -2.33
N ILE A 6 -8.45 11.34 -2.51
CA ILE A 6 -9.31 11.34 -3.68
C ILE A 6 -9.24 12.67 -4.43
N GLY A 7 -9.51 12.64 -5.72
CA GLY A 7 -9.55 13.82 -6.58
C GLY A 7 -9.30 13.47 -8.04
N PRO A 8 -9.49 14.42 -8.96
CA PRO A 8 -9.34 14.19 -10.39
C PRO A 8 -7.94 13.70 -10.78
N SER A 9 -7.84 13.02 -11.93
CA SER A 9 -6.55 12.64 -12.50
C SER A 9 -5.63 13.85 -12.66
N GLY A 10 -4.35 13.68 -12.32
CA GLY A 10 -3.35 14.72 -12.44
C GLY A 10 -3.42 15.84 -11.40
N CYS A 11 -4.26 15.75 -10.36
CA CYS A 11 -4.29 16.74 -9.27
C CYS A 11 -3.11 16.67 -8.30
N GLY A 12 -2.27 15.61 -8.37
CA GLY A 12 -1.05 15.49 -7.58
C GLY A 12 -1.07 14.46 -6.45
N LYS A 13 -2.07 13.59 -6.37
CA LYS A 13 -2.17 12.51 -5.34
C LYS A 13 -0.90 11.64 -5.29
N THR A 14 -0.53 11.07 -6.42
CA THR A 14 0.70 10.27 -6.57
C THR A 14 1.94 11.08 -6.22
N THR A 15 2.03 12.34 -6.64
CA THR A 15 3.14 13.23 -6.32
C THR A 15 3.26 13.47 -4.80
N LEU A 16 2.12 13.70 -4.12
CA LEU A 16 2.09 13.82 -2.68
C LEU A 16 2.56 12.52 -1.99
N LEU A 17 2.05 11.37 -2.44
CA LEU A 17 2.46 10.07 -1.89
C LEU A 17 3.96 9.81 -2.09
N ARG A 18 4.49 10.17 -3.26
CA ARG A 18 5.93 10.09 -3.56
C ARG A 18 6.77 11.05 -2.72
N ALA A 19 6.25 12.24 -2.42
CA ALA A 19 6.93 13.17 -1.53
C ALA A 19 6.99 12.62 -0.09
N ILE A 20 5.92 12.00 0.41
CA ILE A 20 5.92 11.29 1.70
C ILE A 20 6.98 10.18 1.70
N ALA A 21 7.15 9.49 0.58
CA ALA A 21 8.13 8.42 0.41
C ALA A 21 9.56 8.92 0.09
N ALA A 22 9.83 10.22 0.13
CA ALA A 22 11.11 10.80 -0.29
C ALA A 22 11.56 10.34 -1.71
N LEU A 23 10.61 10.07 -2.61
CA LEU A 23 10.86 9.79 -4.03
C LEU A 23 10.75 11.06 -4.88
N GLU A 24 10.14 12.11 -4.32
CA GLU A 24 10.01 13.45 -4.92
C GLU A 24 10.32 14.49 -3.83
N ILE A 25 11.00 15.57 -4.20
CA ILE A 25 11.35 16.64 -3.27
C ILE A 25 10.32 17.77 -3.41
N PRO A 26 9.60 18.15 -2.33
CA PRO A 26 8.66 19.27 -2.40
C PRO A 26 9.40 20.58 -2.67
N THR A 27 8.84 21.39 -3.58
CA THR A 27 9.44 22.70 -3.93
C THR A 27 9.36 23.69 -2.77
N LYS A 28 8.31 23.60 -1.96
CA LYS A 28 8.08 24.47 -0.78
C LYS A 28 7.31 23.70 0.29
N GLY A 29 7.40 24.17 1.54
CA GLY A 29 6.72 23.58 2.68
C GLY A 29 7.58 22.54 3.40
N ASN A 30 7.06 22.05 4.51
CA ASN A 30 7.70 21.02 5.34
C ASN A 30 6.84 19.76 5.36
N LEU A 31 7.49 18.61 5.30
CA LEU A 31 6.86 17.30 5.40
C LEU A 31 7.59 16.49 6.46
N SER A 32 6.83 15.81 7.32
CA SER A 32 7.38 14.90 8.32
C SER A 32 6.63 13.58 8.34
N VAL A 33 7.35 12.50 8.57
CA VAL A 33 6.83 11.13 8.71
C VAL A 33 7.32 10.60 10.05
N ASN A 34 6.41 10.32 10.99
CA ASN A 34 6.75 9.94 12.37
C ASN A 34 7.76 10.91 13.03
N SER A 35 7.54 12.23 12.87
CA SER A 35 8.42 13.30 13.37
C SER A 35 9.84 13.33 12.76
N LYS A 36 10.09 12.58 11.70
CA LYS A 36 11.34 12.54 10.92
C LYS A 36 11.17 13.24 9.58
N SER A 37 12.27 13.63 8.95
CA SER A 37 12.23 14.01 7.53
C SER A 37 11.84 12.79 6.66
N PRO A 38 11.23 12.99 5.47
CA PRO A 38 10.91 11.88 4.57
C PRO A 38 12.13 11.02 4.22
N ASP A 39 13.30 11.62 4.01
CA ASP A 39 14.55 10.89 3.76
C ASP A 39 14.96 10.02 4.94
N SER A 40 14.92 10.55 6.16
CA SER A 40 15.22 9.78 7.37
C SER A 40 14.23 8.64 7.54
N ALA A 41 12.92 8.88 7.34
CA ALA A 41 11.90 7.84 7.42
C ALA A 41 12.10 6.74 6.36
N ARG A 42 12.56 7.09 5.15
CA ARG A 42 12.92 6.15 4.10
C ARG A 42 14.13 5.28 4.48
N ILE A 43 15.18 5.90 5.00
CA ILE A 43 16.40 5.21 5.46
C ILE A 43 16.06 4.26 6.61
N ASP A 44 15.24 4.71 7.56
CA ASP A 44 14.77 3.93 8.72
C ASP A 44 13.67 2.92 8.36
N ARG A 45 13.23 2.88 7.10
CA ARG A 45 12.23 1.91 6.58
C ARG A 45 10.90 1.97 7.32
N GLU A 46 10.44 3.19 7.62
CA GLU A 46 9.19 3.43 8.36
C GLU A 46 7.94 3.08 7.55
N TYR A 47 8.05 2.94 6.23
CA TYR A 47 6.93 2.65 5.34
C TYR A 47 7.23 1.55 4.31
N GLY A 48 6.18 0.82 3.92
CA GLY A 48 6.13 -0.02 2.73
C GLY A 48 5.40 0.72 1.61
N TYR A 49 5.86 0.58 0.36
CA TYR A 49 5.24 1.21 -0.80
C TYR A 49 4.66 0.17 -1.75
N VAL A 50 3.38 0.34 -2.10
CA VAL A 50 2.65 -0.47 -3.09
C VAL A 50 2.33 0.43 -4.28
N PHE A 51 2.89 0.10 -5.44
CA PHE A 51 2.69 0.84 -6.68
C PHE A 51 1.42 0.40 -7.41
N GLN A 52 0.92 1.22 -8.31
CA GLN A 52 -0.23 0.92 -9.17
C GLN A 52 0.01 -0.37 -9.98
N ALA A 53 1.17 -0.52 -10.60
CA ALA A 53 1.61 -1.80 -11.12
C ALA A 53 2.26 -2.61 -10.00
N ALA A 54 1.97 -3.91 -9.88
CA ALA A 54 2.50 -4.77 -8.82
C ALA A 54 4.04 -4.74 -8.71
N GLY A 55 4.73 -4.45 -9.81
CA GLY A 55 6.18 -4.24 -9.86
C GLY A 55 6.97 -5.44 -9.29
N LEU A 56 6.46 -6.64 -9.50
CA LEU A 56 7.15 -7.86 -9.11
C LEU A 56 8.31 -8.14 -10.08
N TYR A 57 9.43 -8.61 -9.55
CA TYR A 57 10.55 -9.04 -10.37
C TYR A 57 10.18 -10.33 -11.11
N PRO A 58 10.10 -10.34 -12.45
CA PRO A 58 9.60 -11.48 -13.21
C PRO A 58 10.47 -12.73 -13.09
N TRP A 59 11.76 -12.59 -12.80
CA TRP A 59 12.70 -13.71 -12.57
C TRP A 59 12.69 -14.25 -11.14
N ARG A 60 11.88 -13.70 -10.23
CA ARG A 60 11.70 -14.19 -8.86
C ARG A 60 10.30 -14.76 -8.68
N THR A 61 10.20 -15.84 -7.91
CA THR A 61 8.91 -16.39 -7.48
C THR A 61 8.18 -15.42 -6.54
N VAL A 62 6.93 -15.70 -6.16
CA VAL A 62 6.19 -14.96 -5.13
C VAL A 62 7.02 -14.85 -3.85
N GLU A 63 7.45 -15.99 -3.31
CA GLU A 63 8.32 -16.03 -2.12
C GLU A 63 9.60 -15.21 -2.32
N GLY A 64 10.25 -15.33 -3.48
CA GLY A 64 11.46 -14.60 -3.81
C GLY A 64 11.26 -13.08 -3.89
N ASN A 65 10.11 -12.62 -4.36
CA ASN A 65 9.74 -11.20 -4.36
C ASN A 65 9.50 -10.66 -2.94
N ILE A 66 8.80 -11.43 -2.11
CA ILE A 66 8.53 -11.07 -0.70
C ILE A 66 9.82 -11.11 0.14
N ARG A 67 10.70 -12.05 -0.15
CA ARG A 67 12.00 -12.23 0.52
C ARG A 67 12.97 -11.07 0.30
N LEU A 68 12.90 -10.42 -0.86
CA LEU A 68 13.90 -9.43 -1.28
C LEU A 68 14.12 -8.29 -0.25
N PRO A 69 13.10 -7.58 0.25
CA PRO A 69 13.35 -6.54 1.25
C PRO A 69 14.00 -7.10 2.52
N LEU A 70 13.67 -8.32 2.92
CA LEU A 70 14.28 -8.97 4.10
C LEU A 70 15.74 -9.37 3.86
N GLU A 71 16.11 -9.71 2.61
CA GLU A 71 17.51 -9.94 2.20
C GLU A 71 18.32 -8.63 2.33
N ILE A 72 17.79 -7.53 1.79
CA ILE A 72 18.43 -6.21 1.82
C ILE A 72 18.59 -5.71 3.27
N MET A 73 17.65 -6.05 4.15
CA MET A 73 17.67 -5.67 5.56
C MET A 73 18.54 -6.57 6.44
N GLY A 74 19.11 -7.64 5.90
CA GLY A 74 20.00 -8.53 6.63
C GLY A 74 19.32 -9.45 7.64
N TYR A 75 18.00 -9.71 7.51
CA TYR A 75 17.31 -10.68 8.39
C TYR A 75 17.93 -12.08 8.28
N SER A 76 17.94 -12.83 9.38
CA SER A 76 18.36 -14.22 9.41
C SER A 76 17.45 -15.12 8.56
N GLN A 77 17.91 -16.31 8.20
CA GLN A 77 17.09 -17.24 7.41
C GLN A 77 15.81 -17.68 8.14
N ALA A 78 15.90 -17.83 9.48
CA ALA A 78 14.76 -18.21 10.31
C ALA A 78 13.68 -17.10 10.31
N GLU A 79 14.08 -15.84 10.55
CA GLU A 79 13.18 -14.69 10.54
C GLU A 79 12.56 -14.48 9.14
N LYS A 80 13.35 -14.61 8.06
CA LYS A 80 12.83 -14.54 6.71
C LYS A 80 11.74 -15.57 6.46
N LYS A 81 11.96 -16.81 6.83
CA LYS A 81 10.99 -17.91 6.67
C LYS A 81 9.70 -17.62 7.41
N GLU A 82 9.78 -17.24 8.68
CA GLU A 82 8.62 -16.91 9.52
C GLU A 82 7.81 -15.75 8.95
N ARG A 83 8.47 -14.63 8.63
CA ARG A 83 7.82 -13.43 8.09
C ARG A 83 7.16 -13.67 6.75
N ILE A 84 7.83 -14.39 5.84
CA ILE A 84 7.29 -14.73 4.52
C ILE A 84 6.06 -15.61 4.67
N GLN A 85 6.10 -16.64 5.51
CA GLN A 85 4.95 -17.51 5.75
C GLN A 85 3.76 -16.71 6.29
N LYS A 86 3.99 -15.86 7.30
CA LYS A 86 2.96 -15.02 7.89
C LYS A 86 2.29 -14.10 6.85
N VAL A 87 3.06 -13.41 6.01
CA VAL A 87 2.46 -12.49 5.03
C VAL A 87 1.82 -13.22 3.85
N ILE A 88 2.31 -14.39 3.45
CA ILE A 88 1.67 -15.24 2.43
C ILE A 88 0.30 -15.73 2.89
N GLU A 89 0.19 -16.15 4.13
CA GLU A 89 -1.09 -16.55 4.74
C GLU A 89 -2.05 -15.34 4.82
N LEU A 90 -1.54 -14.19 5.25
CA LEU A 90 -2.31 -12.94 5.40
C LEU A 90 -2.93 -12.45 4.07
N VAL A 91 -2.23 -12.63 2.95
CA VAL A 91 -2.71 -12.22 1.62
C VAL A 91 -3.30 -13.38 0.81
N GLU A 92 -3.58 -14.53 1.43
CA GLU A 92 -4.20 -15.71 0.81
C GLU A 92 -3.44 -16.24 -0.43
N LEU A 93 -2.12 -16.23 -0.41
CA LEU A 93 -1.27 -16.78 -1.48
C LEU A 93 -0.62 -18.12 -1.14
N LYS A 94 -1.15 -18.83 -0.13
CA LYS A 94 -0.69 -20.18 0.23
C LYS A 94 -0.85 -21.14 -0.94
N GLY A 95 0.23 -21.88 -1.26
CA GLY A 95 0.30 -22.79 -2.43
C GLY A 95 0.82 -22.12 -3.71
N PHE A 96 1.03 -20.79 -3.70
CA PHE A 96 1.56 -20.03 -4.84
C PHE A 96 2.98 -19.52 -4.62
N GLU A 97 3.65 -19.91 -3.54
CA GLU A 97 4.98 -19.43 -3.11
C GLU A 97 6.04 -19.57 -4.20
N LYS A 98 5.99 -20.68 -4.92
CA LYS A 98 6.94 -21.05 -5.98
C LYS A 98 6.55 -20.58 -7.38
N LYS A 99 5.37 -19.95 -7.53
CA LYS A 99 4.91 -19.43 -8.81
C LYS A 99 5.62 -18.13 -9.14
N PHE A 100 5.86 -17.92 -10.44
CA PHE A 100 6.39 -16.68 -10.99
C PHE A 100 5.26 -15.69 -11.31
N PRO A 101 5.53 -14.37 -11.40
CA PRO A 101 4.49 -13.37 -11.67
C PRO A 101 3.60 -13.68 -12.88
N TRP A 102 4.17 -14.16 -13.98
CA TRP A 102 3.37 -14.50 -15.18
C TRP A 102 2.43 -15.69 -15.03
N GLN A 103 2.54 -16.44 -13.93
CA GLN A 103 1.64 -17.56 -13.62
C GLN A 103 0.48 -17.12 -12.71
N LEU A 104 0.38 -15.84 -12.38
CA LEU A 104 -0.58 -15.26 -11.44
C LEU A 104 -1.56 -14.35 -12.16
N SER A 105 -2.81 -14.28 -11.66
CA SER A 105 -3.75 -13.24 -12.06
C SER A 105 -3.27 -11.86 -11.60
N GLY A 106 -3.79 -10.78 -12.18
CA GLY A 106 -3.46 -9.40 -11.77
C GLY A 106 -3.71 -9.15 -10.27
N GLY A 107 -4.84 -9.64 -9.75
CA GLY A 107 -5.14 -9.55 -8.31
C GLY A 107 -4.15 -10.32 -7.44
N MET A 108 -3.73 -11.52 -7.84
CA MET A 108 -2.70 -12.28 -7.12
C MET A 108 -1.34 -11.58 -7.14
N GLN A 109 -0.98 -10.96 -8.27
CA GLN A 109 0.25 -10.15 -8.36
C GLN A 109 0.19 -8.96 -7.41
N GLN A 110 -0.97 -8.30 -7.32
CA GLN A 110 -1.14 -7.18 -6.41
C GLN A 110 -1.07 -7.61 -4.95
N ARG A 111 -1.68 -8.74 -4.57
CA ARG A 111 -1.53 -9.33 -3.24
C ARG A 111 -0.06 -9.65 -2.91
N ALA A 112 0.69 -10.20 -3.86
CA ALA A 112 2.12 -10.45 -3.66
C ALA A 112 2.92 -9.14 -3.47
N SER A 113 2.55 -8.06 -4.14
CA SER A 113 3.14 -6.72 -3.95
C SER A 113 2.83 -6.17 -2.55
N ILE A 114 1.59 -6.33 -2.07
CA ILE A 114 1.19 -5.97 -0.71
C ILE A 114 1.96 -6.80 0.32
N ALA A 115 2.05 -8.12 0.13
CA ALA A 115 2.83 -9.00 1.00
C ALA A 115 4.30 -8.58 1.08
N ARG A 116 4.91 -8.19 -0.04
CA ARG A 116 6.28 -7.66 -0.09
C ARG A 116 6.43 -6.38 0.75
N ALA A 117 5.45 -5.48 0.70
CA ALA A 117 5.47 -4.25 1.49
C ALA A 117 5.24 -4.49 2.98
N LEU A 118 4.54 -5.57 3.35
CA LEU A 118 4.27 -5.96 4.74
C LEU A 118 5.39 -6.78 5.39
N ALA A 119 6.24 -7.42 4.59
CA ALA A 119 7.19 -8.43 5.06
C ALA A 119 8.16 -7.93 6.14
N PHE A 120 8.56 -6.67 6.07
CA PHE A 120 9.51 -6.07 7.02
C PHE A 120 8.85 -5.27 8.15
N ASP A 121 7.52 -5.40 8.28
CA ASP A 121 6.73 -4.86 9.39
C ASP A 121 6.75 -3.33 9.55
N ALA A 122 6.85 -2.59 8.45
CA ALA A 122 6.70 -1.14 8.48
C ALA A 122 5.35 -0.72 9.09
N ASN A 123 5.34 0.39 9.83
CA ASN A 123 4.15 0.92 10.49
C ASN A 123 3.20 1.66 9.54
N ILE A 124 3.71 2.10 8.39
CA ILE A 124 2.98 2.88 7.39
C ILE A 124 2.98 2.10 6.08
N LEU A 125 1.84 2.07 5.40
CA LEU A 125 1.72 1.60 4.02
C LEU A 125 1.30 2.75 3.12
N LEU A 126 2.06 2.98 2.07
CA LEU A 126 1.77 3.94 1.01
C LEU A 126 1.28 3.16 -0.21
N MET A 127 0.04 3.38 -0.63
CA MET A 127 -0.59 2.64 -1.72
C MET A 127 -1.09 3.59 -2.81
N ASP A 128 -0.52 3.48 -4.00
CA ASP A 128 -0.80 4.34 -5.15
C ASP A 128 -1.70 3.61 -6.15
N GLU A 129 -3.01 3.85 -6.08
CA GLU A 129 -4.04 3.23 -6.93
C GLU A 129 -3.85 1.69 -7.09
N PRO A 130 -3.69 0.92 -5.99
CA PRO A 130 -3.24 -0.47 -6.08
C PRO A 130 -4.21 -1.38 -6.84
N PHE A 131 -5.48 -0.99 -6.97
CA PHE A 131 -6.51 -1.80 -7.63
C PHE A 131 -7.06 -1.16 -8.91
N GLY A 132 -6.49 -0.03 -9.35
CA GLY A 132 -7.00 0.75 -10.47
C GLY A 132 -7.05 0.03 -11.82
N ALA A 133 -6.19 -0.98 -12.02
CA ALA A 133 -6.12 -1.78 -13.26
C ALA A 133 -6.96 -3.06 -13.23
N LEU A 134 -7.72 -3.32 -12.14
CA LEU A 134 -8.49 -4.55 -11.95
C LEU A 134 -9.97 -4.32 -12.28
N ASP A 135 -10.65 -5.40 -12.68
CA ASP A 135 -12.11 -5.39 -12.84
C ASP A 135 -12.83 -5.18 -11.50
N GLU A 136 -14.10 -4.75 -11.57
CA GLU A 136 -14.88 -4.33 -10.41
C GLU A 136 -15.04 -5.46 -9.38
N ILE A 137 -15.35 -6.69 -9.82
CA ILE A 137 -15.58 -7.83 -8.92
C ILE A 137 -14.31 -8.17 -8.14
N VAL A 138 -13.15 -8.21 -8.82
CA VAL A 138 -11.87 -8.48 -8.19
C VAL A 138 -11.48 -7.34 -7.25
N ARG A 139 -11.77 -6.10 -7.63
CA ARG A 139 -11.50 -4.91 -6.83
C ARG A 139 -12.28 -4.91 -5.51
N ASP A 140 -13.58 -5.18 -5.55
CA ASP A 140 -14.43 -5.22 -4.35
C ASP A 140 -13.97 -6.30 -3.37
N ARG A 141 -13.61 -7.46 -3.89
CA ARG A 141 -13.02 -8.52 -3.08
C ARG A 141 -11.70 -8.07 -2.43
N LEU A 142 -10.79 -7.45 -3.19
CA LEU A 142 -9.51 -6.99 -2.66
C LEU A 142 -9.66 -5.82 -1.67
N ASN A 143 -10.68 -4.98 -1.85
CA ASN A 143 -11.02 -3.94 -0.87
C ASN A 143 -11.43 -4.57 0.46
N SER A 144 -12.28 -5.59 0.45
CA SER A 144 -12.69 -6.32 1.67
C SER A 144 -11.48 -6.97 2.35
N GLU A 145 -10.63 -7.66 1.57
CA GLU A 145 -9.40 -8.28 2.08
C GLU A 145 -8.42 -7.23 2.65
N LEU A 146 -8.27 -6.07 2.01
CA LEU A 146 -7.42 -4.98 2.50
C LEU A 146 -7.96 -4.38 3.80
N LEU A 147 -9.28 -4.24 3.93
CA LEU A 147 -9.92 -3.78 5.16
C LEU A 147 -9.66 -4.75 6.32
N ASP A 148 -9.79 -6.05 6.09
CA ASP A 148 -9.51 -7.08 7.09
C ASP A 148 -8.02 -7.11 7.47
N LEU A 149 -7.14 -6.99 6.50
CA LEU A 149 -5.70 -6.85 6.73
C LEU A 149 -5.39 -5.61 7.60
N TRP A 150 -6.00 -4.48 7.30
CA TRP A 150 -5.83 -3.27 8.11
C TRP A 150 -6.33 -3.46 9.55
N ARG A 151 -7.49 -4.11 9.72
CA ARG A 151 -8.05 -4.44 11.05
C ARG A 151 -7.12 -5.31 11.87
N GLN A 152 -6.47 -6.28 11.24
CA GLN A 152 -5.52 -7.20 11.90
C GLN A 152 -4.19 -6.53 12.24
N THR A 153 -3.66 -5.70 11.34
CA THR A 153 -2.32 -5.14 11.46
C THR A 153 -2.28 -3.80 12.20
N LYS A 154 -3.40 -3.06 12.22
CA LYS A 154 -3.53 -1.71 12.82
C LYS A 154 -2.50 -0.70 12.30
N LYS A 155 -1.99 -0.91 11.09
CA LYS A 155 -1.03 0.00 10.45
C LYS A 155 -1.70 1.28 9.98
N THR A 156 -0.92 2.34 9.80
CA THR A 156 -1.39 3.53 9.09
C THR A 156 -1.30 3.28 7.59
N ILE A 157 -2.41 3.47 6.88
CA ILE A 157 -2.45 3.33 5.41
C ILE A 157 -2.74 4.69 4.79
N CYS A 158 -1.90 5.10 3.84
CA CYS A 158 -2.14 6.21 2.92
C CYS A 158 -2.50 5.62 1.55
N PHE A 159 -3.74 5.78 1.14
CA PHE A 159 -4.32 5.13 -0.03
C PHE A 159 -4.73 6.15 -1.08
N VAL A 160 -4.16 6.11 -2.25
CA VAL A 160 -4.57 6.94 -3.38
C VAL A 160 -5.56 6.16 -4.24
N THR A 161 -6.70 6.75 -4.50
CA THR A 161 -7.71 6.21 -5.42
C THR A 161 -8.47 7.31 -6.14
N HIS A 162 -9.05 6.99 -7.28
CA HIS A 162 -10.04 7.83 -7.98
C HIS A 162 -11.48 7.33 -7.75
N SER A 163 -11.65 6.21 -7.03
CA SER A 163 -12.94 5.60 -6.72
C SER A 163 -13.48 6.12 -5.38
N ILE A 164 -14.60 6.85 -5.43
CA ILE A 164 -15.29 7.32 -4.22
C ILE A 164 -15.80 6.14 -3.38
N PRO A 165 -16.43 5.08 -3.97
CA PRO A 165 -16.85 3.92 -3.19
C PRO A 165 -15.70 3.26 -2.42
N GLU A 166 -14.52 3.08 -3.04
CA GLU A 166 -13.33 2.55 -2.34
C GLU A 166 -12.94 3.42 -1.14
N ALA A 167 -12.83 4.74 -1.36
CA ALA A 167 -12.45 5.66 -0.30
C ALA A 167 -13.43 5.63 0.87
N VAL A 168 -14.73 5.60 0.60
CA VAL A 168 -15.78 5.53 1.63
C VAL A 168 -15.73 4.19 2.35
N PHE A 169 -15.57 3.09 1.61
CA PHE A 169 -15.55 1.74 2.17
C PHE A 169 -14.32 1.49 3.06
N LEU A 170 -13.15 1.97 2.68
CA LEU A 170 -11.88 1.64 3.36
C LEU A 170 -11.53 2.63 4.50
N SER A 171 -11.85 3.91 4.36
CA SER A 171 -11.17 4.95 5.11
C SER A 171 -11.77 5.28 6.46
N THR A 172 -10.90 5.62 7.40
CA THR A 172 -11.26 6.39 8.60
C THR A 172 -11.23 7.89 8.33
N LYS A 173 -10.45 8.32 7.33
CA LYS A 173 -10.30 9.72 6.93
C LYS A 173 -10.14 9.83 5.41
N ILE A 174 -10.88 10.76 4.79
CA ILE A 174 -10.80 11.00 3.35
C ILE A 174 -10.34 12.44 3.11
N VAL A 175 -9.25 12.58 2.37
CA VAL A 175 -8.69 13.87 1.94
C VAL A 175 -9.12 14.12 0.50
N VAL A 176 -9.88 15.17 0.29
CA VAL A 176 -10.40 15.56 -1.03
C VAL A 176 -9.49 16.61 -1.65
N MET A 177 -9.07 16.37 -2.89
CA MET A 177 -8.19 17.28 -3.64
C MET A 177 -8.89 17.87 -4.86
N SER A 178 -8.70 19.18 -5.07
CA SER A 178 -9.20 19.91 -6.24
C SER A 178 -8.46 19.55 -7.53
N PRO A 179 -9.02 19.86 -8.72
CA PRO A 179 -8.27 19.89 -9.98
C PRO A 179 -7.03 20.80 -9.89
N ARG A 180 -6.16 20.73 -10.91
CA ARG A 180 -4.94 21.58 -10.97
C ARG A 180 -5.26 23.08 -10.88
N PRO A 181 -4.50 23.82 -10.06
CA PRO A 181 -3.49 23.38 -9.10
C PRO A 181 -4.13 22.63 -7.94
N GLY A 182 -3.67 21.38 -7.68
CA GLY A 182 -4.23 20.51 -6.63
C GLY A 182 -4.08 21.14 -5.24
N ARG A 183 -5.19 21.24 -4.53
CA ARG A 183 -5.28 21.73 -3.16
C ARG A 183 -6.20 20.82 -2.36
N ILE A 184 -5.95 20.66 -1.09
CA ILE A 184 -6.91 20.01 -0.20
C ILE A 184 -8.11 20.95 -0.06
N THR A 185 -9.28 20.45 -0.45
CA THR A 185 -10.54 21.19 -0.38
C THR A 185 -11.37 20.79 0.83
N ASP A 186 -11.21 19.52 1.26
CA ASP A 186 -11.94 19.02 2.42
C ASP A 186 -11.19 17.85 3.04
N ILE A 187 -11.44 17.60 4.33
CA ILE A 187 -10.99 16.44 5.08
C ILE A 187 -12.19 15.89 5.84
N ILE A 188 -12.63 14.70 5.44
CA ILE A 188 -13.84 14.07 5.97
C ILE A 188 -13.42 12.92 6.90
N ASP A 189 -13.83 12.99 8.16
CA ASP A 189 -13.73 11.87 9.08
C ASP A 189 -14.91 10.92 8.87
N SER A 190 -14.59 9.64 8.63
CA SER A 190 -15.62 8.63 8.42
C SER A 190 -16.31 8.27 9.73
N THR A 191 -17.63 8.37 9.73
CA THR A 191 -18.48 7.92 10.85
C THR A 191 -18.93 6.47 10.72
N LEU A 192 -18.52 5.79 9.66
CA LEU A 192 -18.89 4.40 9.42
C LEU A 192 -18.21 3.47 10.45
N PRO A 193 -18.91 2.41 10.88
CA PRO A 193 -18.35 1.46 11.82
C PRO A 193 -17.14 0.75 11.20
N PRO A 194 -16.23 0.21 12.03
CA PRO A 194 -15.09 -0.56 11.52
C PRO A 194 -15.51 -1.83 10.74
N ASN A 195 -16.66 -2.40 11.09
CA ASN A 195 -17.27 -3.53 10.36
C ASN A 195 -18.16 -2.96 9.26
N ARG A 196 -17.69 -3.03 8.03
CA ARG A 196 -18.38 -2.60 6.81
C ARG A 196 -18.54 -3.83 5.96
N ASP A 197 -19.75 -4.31 5.83
CA ASP A 197 -20.15 -5.45 4.99
C ASP A 197 -20.77 -4.94 3.69
#